data_e0353db72ee0f29208a3e5d95cb65362
#
_entry.id   e0353db72ee0f29208a3e5d95cb65362
#
_cell.length_a   1.000
_cell.length_b   1.000
_cell.length_c   1.000
_cell.angle_alpha   90.00
_cell.angle_beta   90.00
_cell.angle_gamma   90.00
#
_symmetry.space_group_name_H-M   'P 1'
#
loop_
_entity.id
_entity.type
_entity.pdbx_description
1 polymer ?
#
loop_
_entity_poly.entity_id
_entity_poly.type
_entity_poly.pdbx_seq_one_letter_code
_entity_poly.pdbx_strand_id
1 'polypeptide(L)'
;MTTIFLVIIFGALVTTLGFLYVQLRTDAVSAAVADDPSLRVLVVAHDEGTPFLSFLLFAHAKTGRGAVLDIPGSVGGVLRPLGRVDGIDALFDAADPHLYRRQVESLTGTTVPFVFSYSADQLVDFIDLLGGLDIFVIADYRDQAGADPMLLPSGTVRLDGEKAVRYLRKEGEASGDLEQAGRRQAFTQAFLREVHASSEFLQHRQVVPLRDRLIETSLESRGVGTFFDILGRVDPDRIIRRRIQGTLRQVEVEGRTRELLFPHFEGQWLKQTVQQIFTALQAVEGTGGQEIPVVLEVLNGTSQTGLARRTGDYLQEVGFDVQAVGNAESSSLEHTIVIDRRGLGDTAARVAEAIGTRRVVTEVIPESSVDVTLILGGDFDGRTVRSSGQQ
;
A
#
# COMPACT_ATOMS: atom_id res chain seq x y z
N MET A 1 -21.91 57.80 21.22
CA MET A 1 -20.60 57.27 20.82
C MET A 1 -20.17 56.01 21.63
N THR A 2 -20.31 56.00 22.95
CA THR A 2 -19.91 54.88 23.83
C THR A 2 -20.56 53.55 23.52
N THR A 3 -21.88 53.56 23.18
CA THR A 3 -22.63 52.30 22.86
C THR A 3 -22.17 51.65 21.57
N ILE A 4 -21.86 52.43 20.54
CA ILE A 4 -21.34 51.93 19.26
C ILE A 4 -19.95 51.35 19.46
N PHE A 5 -19.10 51.97 20.24
CA PHE A 5 -17.77 51.47 20.55
C PHE A 5 -17.80 50.14 21.33
N LEU A 6 -18.74 49.99 22.28
CA LEU A 6 -18.98 48.77 23.04
C LEU A 6 -19.46 47.62 22.13
N VAL A 7 -20.33 47.89 21.16
CA VAL A 7 -20.81 46.90 20.19
C VAL A 7 -19.67 46.42 19.27
N ILE A 8 -18.78 47.35 18.85
CA ILE A 8 -17.62 46.99 18.02
C ILE A 8 -16.63 46.10 18.82
N ILE A 9 -16.34 46.47 20.08
CA ILE A 9 -15.46 45.65 20.94
C ILE A 9 -16.06 44.27 21.19
N PHE A 10 -17.36 44.19 21.48
CA PHE A 10 -18.02 42.91 21.69
C PHE A 10 -18.03 42.05 20.41
N GLY A 11 -18.28 42.67 19.24
CA GLY A 11 -18.18 41.99 17.94
C GLY A 11 -16.77 41.46 17.66
N ALA A 12 -15.74 42.29 17.93
CA ALA A 12 -14.35 41.86 17.78
C ALA A 12 -13.99 40.71 18.75
N LEU A 13 -14.48 40.79 20.00
CA LEU A 13 -14.24 39.72 20.99
C LEU A 13 -14.91 38.41 20.60
N VAL A 14 -16.14 38.45 20.13
CA VAL A 14 -16.87 37.25 19.65
C VAL A 14 -16.20 36.62 18.42
N THR A 15 -15.78 37.47 17.47
CA THR A 15 -15.04 36.97 16.27
C THR A 15 -13.68 36.39 16.65
N THR A 16 -12.94 37.02 17.57
CA THR A 16 -11.66 36.51 18.06
C THR A 16 -11.81 35.22 18.84
N LEU A 17 -12.82 35.14 19.72
CA LEU A 17 -13.14 33.89 20.44
C LEU A 17 -13.61 32.80 19.51
N GLY A 18 -14.42 33.11 18.50
CA GLY A 18 -14.84 32.17 17.45
C GLY A 18 -13.66 31.66 16.64
N PHE A 19 -12.78 32.54 16.21
CA PHE A 19 -11.55 32.19 15.51
C PHE A 19 -10.62 31.32 16.38
N LEU A 20 -10.39 31.70 17.63
CA LEU A 20 -9.58 30.95 18.58
C LEU A 20 -10.19 29.55 18.85
N TYR A 21 -11.51 29.48 18.99
CA TYR A 21 -12.23 28.21 19.16
C TYR A 21 -12.07 27.28 17.96
N VAL A 22 -12.16 27.77 16.71
CA VAL A 22 -11.93 27.02 15.49
C VAL A 22 -10.46 26.56 15.42
N GLN A 23 -9.52 27.47 15.68
CA GLN A 23 -8.09 27.19 15.64
C GLN A 23 -7.66 26.16 16.70
N LEU A 24 -8.24 26.21 17.91
CA LEU A 24 -8.00 25.22 18.97
C LEU A 24 -8.67 23.85 18.71
N ARG A 25 -9.62 23.79 17.79
CA ARG A 25 -10.28 22.54 17.39
C ARG A 25 -9.74 21.90 16.12
N THR A 26 -8.99 22.63 15.31
CA THR A 26 -8.42 22.13 14.06
C THR A 26 -7.08 21.48 14.37
N ASP A 27 -6.99 20.17 14.19
CA ASP A 27 -5.74 19.42 14.25
C ASP A 27 -4.95 19.55 12.93
N ALA A 28 -3.66 19.14 12.96
CA ALA A 28 -2.76 19.30 11.82
C ALA A 28 -3.21 18.53 10.57
N VAL A 29 -3.85 17.36 10.73
CA VAL A 29 -4.36 16.56 9.61
C VAL A 29 -5.57 17.24 8.99
N SER A 30 -6.52 17.71 9.81
CA SER A 30 -7.69 18.48 9.35
C SER A 30 -7.28 19.74 8.60
N ALA A 31 -6.27 20.46 9.09
CA ALA A 31 -5.74 21.66 8.43
C ALA A 31 -5.10 21.31 7.07
N ALA A 32 -4.28 20.25 7.01
CA ALA A 32 -3.64 19.84 5.78
C ALA A 32 -4.65 19.39 4.72
N VAL A 33 -5.69 18.65 5.12
CA VAL A 33 -6.73 18.14 4.21
C VAL A 33 -7.68 19.25 3.73
N ALA A 34 -7.84 20.32 4.51
CA ALA A 34 -8.59 21.51 4.08
C ALA A 34 -7.88 22.28 2.95
N ASP A 35 -6.53 22.29 2.97
CA ASP A 35 -5.70 22.89 1.94
C ASP A 35 -5.55 21.97 0.71
N ASP A 36 -5.21 20.70 0.93
CA ASP A 36 -5.10 19.68 -0.11
C ASP A 36 -5.83 18.40 0.35
N PRO A 37 -6.95 18.00 -0.29
CA PRO A 37 -7.70 16.80 0.10
C PRO A 37 -6.91 15.49 0.02
N SER A 38 -5.72 15.49 -0.59
CA SER A 38 -4.85 14.35 -0.74
C SER A 38 -3.90 14.22 0.46
N LEU A 39 -4.31 13.49 1.49
CA LEU A 39 -3.47 13.15 2.63
C LEU A 39 -2.29 12.28 2.20
N ARG A 40 -1.10 12.59 2.69
CA ARG A 40 0.15 11.86 2.42
C ARG A 40 0.85 11.53 3.72
N VAL A 41 1.09 10.27 3.95
CA VAL A 41 1.73 9.78 5.18
C VAL A 41 2.80 8.76 4.81
N LEU A 42 4.01 8.98 5.28
CA LEU A 42 5.09 7.99 5.22
C LEU A 42 4.97 7.06 6.42
N VAL A 43 4.78 5.79 6.16
CA VAL A 43 4.75 4.74 7.19
C VAL A 43 6.07 3.99 7.14
N VAL A 44 6.74 3.86 8.29
CA VAL A 44 8.01 3.16 8.41
C VAL A 44 7.95 2.19 9.57
N ALA A 45 8.38 0.96 9.35
CA ALA A 45 8.67 0.03 10.44
C ALA A 45 10.17 -0.29 10.45
N HIS A 46 10.78 -0.26 11.63
CA HIS A 46 12.22 -0.39 11.80
C HIS A 46 12.57 -1.31 12.95
N ASP A 47 13.78 -1.87 12.88
CA ASP A 47 14.39 -2.60 13.97
C ASP A 47 15.75 -1.95 14.30
N GLU A 48 15.93 -1.54 15.54
CA GLU A 48 17.12 -0.82 15.99
C GLU A 48 17.55 0.33 15.05
N GLY A 49 16.57 1.06 14.48
CA GLY A 49 16.82 2.16 13.57
C GLY A 49 17.02 1.76 12.10
N THR A 50 16.95 0.47 11.74
CA THR A 50 17.02 0.00 10.35
C THR A 50 15.64 -0.27 9.82
N PRO A 51 15.14 0.47 8.79
CA PRO A 51 13.84 0.22 8.18
C PRO A 51 13.78 -1.14 7.49
N PHE A 52 12.76 -1.93 7.79
CA PHE A 52 12.44 -3.18 7.08
C PHE A 52 11.14 -3.11 6.28
N LEU A 53 10.30 -2.11 6.58
CA LEU A 53 9.12 -1.76 5.80
C LEU A 53 9.03 -0.25 5.68
N SER A 54 8.78 0.25 4.48
CA SER A 54 8.48 1.65 4.27
C SER A 54 7.56 1.81 3.06
N PHE A 55 6.51 2.58 3.21
CA PHE A 55 5.60 2.92 2.13
C PHE A 55 4.99 4.30 2.31
N LEU A 56 4.69 4.95 1.20
CA LEU A 56 3.95 6.20 1.17
C LEU A 56 2.48 5.91 0.92
N LEU A 57 1.65 6.25 1.91
CA LEU A 57 0.20 6.13 1.84
C LEU A 57 -0.40 7.45 1.37
N PHE A 58 -1.27 7.36 0.39
CA PHE A 58 -2.12 8.44 -0.10
C PHE A 58 -3.57 8.12 0.22
N ALA A 59 -4.31 9.07 0.77
CA ALA A 59 -5.74 8.95 1.01
C ALA A 59 -6.44 10.25 0.61
N HIS A 60 -7.44 10.18 -0.27
CA HIS A 60 -8.17 11.36 -0.70
C HIS A 60 -9.46 11.50 0.11
N ALA A 61 -9.50 12.48 0.99
CA ALA A 61 -10.55 12.64 2.00
C ALA A 61 -11.97 12.82 1.43
N LYS A 62 -12.10 13.32 0.18
CA LYS A 62 -13.40 13.57 -0.44
C LYS A 62 -13.91 12.39 -1.28
N THR A 63 -13.01 11.67 -1.97
CA THR A 63 -13.41 10.56 -2.85
C THR A 63 -13.36 9.20 -2.16
N GLY A 64 -12.69 9.09 -0.98
CA GLY A 64 -12.45 7.81 -0.31
C GLY A 64 -11.50 6.89 -1.08
N ARG A 65 -10.76 7.40 -2.06
CA ARG A 65 -9.76 6.63 -2.81
C ARG A 65 -8.43 6.66 -2.09
N GLY A 66 -7.69 5.56 -2.21
CA GLY A 66 -6.37 5.42 -1.63
C GLY A 66 -5.33 4.88 -2.60
N ALA A 67 -4.07 5.15 -2.30
CA ALA A 67 -2.95 4.55 -3.00
C ALA A 67 -1.80 4.26 -2.03
N VAL A 68 -1.00 3.27 -2.37
CA VAL A 68 0.24 2.92 -1.65
C VAL A 68 1.38 2.85 -2.66
N LEU A 69 2.48 3.47 -2.32
CA LEU A 69 3.76 3.35 -3.01
C LEU A 69 4.74 2.65 -2.08
N ASP A 70 5.14 1.42 -2.42
CA ASP A 70 6.21 0.69 -1.71
C ASP A 70 7.56 1.37 -1.95
N ILE A 71 8.28 1.65 -0.87
CA ILE A 71 9.57 2.33 -0.87
C ILE A 71 10.58 1.46 -0.14
N PRO A 72 11.23 0.50 -0.81
CA PRO A 72 12.23 -0.33 -0.14
C PRO A 72 13.42 0.52 0.33
N GLY A 73 13.96 0.20 1.50
CA GLY A 73 15.13 0.89 2.06
C GLY A 73 16.37 0.80 1.17
N SER A 74 16.43 -0.26 0.34
CA SER A 74 17.48 -0.48 -0.65
C SER A 74 17.45 0.48 -1.85
N VAL A 75 16.49 1.42 -1.94
CA VAL A 75 16.51 2.43 -3.01
C VAL A 75 17.82 3.22 -2.96
N GLY A 76 18.64 3.01 -4.01
CA GLY A 76 19.97 3.55 -4.10
C GLY A 76 20.01 4.96 -4.70
N GLY A 77 20.94 5.76 -4.21
CA GLY A 77 21.20 7.08 -4.74
C GLY A 77 22.43 7.75 -4.12
N VAL A 78 22.81 8.89 -4.66
CA VAL A 78 23.82 9.74 -4.04
C VAL A 78 23.18 10.44 -2.86
N LEU A 79 23.47 9.98 -1.64
CA LEU A 79 22.94 10.55 -0.41
C LEU A 79 23.81 11.74 0.02
N ARG A 80 23.36 12.96 -0.32
CA ARG A 80 24.11 14.19 -0.04
C ARG A 80 24.52 14.33 1.43
N PRO A 81 23.66 14.02 2.43
CA PRO A 81 24.03 14.10 3.84
C PRO A 81 25.19 13.19 4.22
N LEU A 82 25.34 12.06 3.53
CA LEU A 82 26.41 11.07 3.79
C LEU A 82 27.60 11.22 2.82
N GLY A 83 27.47 12.01 1.75
CA GLY A 83 28.50 12.22 0.73
C GLY A 83 28.87 10.96 -0.06
N ARG A 84 27.99 9.94 -0.08
CA ARG A 84 28.24 8.66 -0.73
C ARG A 84 27.00 8.10 -1.42
N VAL A 85 27.21 7.08 -2.25
CA VAL A 85 26.13 6.25 -2.79
C VAL A 85 25.76 5.21 -1.73
N ASP A 86 24.47 5.16 -1.37
CA ASP A 86 23.95 4.19 -0.39
C ASP A 86 22.45 4.00 -0.60
N GLY A 87 21.85 3.04 0.13
CA GLY A 87 20.40 2.90 0.27
C GLY A 87 19.82 4.03 1.13
N ILE A 88 18.60 4.44 0.83
CA ILE A 88 17.94 5.52 1.58
C ILE A 88 17.71 5.17 3.05
N ASP A 89 17.64 3.88 3.39
CA ASP A 89 17.58 3.37 4.77
C ASP A 89 18.71 3.92 5.67
N ALA A 90 19.89 4.19 5.09
CA ALA A 90 21.01 4.80 5.80
C ALA A 90 20.76 6.23 6.33
N LEU A 91 19.67 6.87 5.88
CA LEU A 91 19.25 8.20 6.35
C LEU A 91 18.19 8.14 7.47
N PHE A 92 17.70 6.94 7.79
CA PHE A 92 16.64 6.82 8.78
C PHE A 92 17.21 6.92 10.20
N ASP A 93 16.59 7.78 10.99
CA ASP A 93 16.78 7.90 12.42
C ASP A 93 15.39 7.86 13.05
N ALA A 94 15.16 6.91 13.96
CA ALA A 94 13.88 6.74 14.63
C ALA A 94 13.50 7.98 15.47
N ALA A 95 14.50 8.63 16.09
CA ALA A 95 14.26 9.84 16.88
C ALA A 95 13.98 11.08 16.03
N ASP A 96 14.52 11.14 14.81
CA ASP A 96 14.29 12.22 13.85
C ASP A 96 14.29 11.71 12.40
N PRO A 97 13.17 11.24 11.88
CA PRO A 97 13.07 10.70 10.51
C PRO A 97 13.12 11.77 9.40
N HIS A 98 13.49 13.00 9.74
CA HIS A 98 13.47 14.15 8.85
C HIS A 98 14.33 13.96 7.58
N LEU A 99 15.56 13.41 7.69
CA LEU A 99 16.44 13.20 6.52
C LEU A 99 15.86 12.13 5.59
N TYR A 100 15.36 11.05 6.17
CA TYR A 100 14.70 9.97 5.42
C TYR A 100 13.46 10.49 4.67
N ARG A 101 12.59 11.21 5.38
CA ARG A 101 11.40 11.85 4.80
C ARG A 101 11.76 12.78 3.64
N ARG A 102 12.75 13.66 3.82
CA ARG A 102 13.19 14.58 2.75
C ARG A 102 13.74 13.85 1.53
N GLN A 103 14.42 12.71 1.73
CA GLN A 103 14.88 11.89 0.62
C GLN A 103 13.70 11.27 -0.13
N VAL A 104 12.67 10.76 0.58
CA VAL A 104 11.43 10.28 -0.03
C VAL A 104 10.71 11.39 -0.79
N GLU A 105 10.61 12.60 -0.24
CA GLU A 105 10.05 13.77 -0.93
C GLU A 105 10.81 14.11 -2.22
N SER A 106 12.13 14.07 -2.17
CA SER A 106 12.98 14.30 -3.35
C SER A 106 12.79 13.26 -4.45
N LEU A 107 12.69 11.99 -4.06
CA LEU A 107 12.45 10.86 -4.97
C LEU A 107 11.08 10.92 -5.62
N THR A 108 10.06 11.20 -4.84
CA THR A 108 8.65 11.17 -5.29
C THR A 108 8.19 12.48 -5.92
N GLY A 109 8.88 13.58 -5.65
CA GLY A 109 8.51 14.92 -6.13
C GLY A 109 7.27 15.49 -5.44
N THR A 110 6.88 14.93 -4.28
CA THR A 110 5.74 15.41 -3.49
C THR A 110 6.12 15.64 -2.04
N THR A 111 5.45 16.57 -1.36
CA THR A 111 5.62 16.80 0.06
C THR A 111 4.97 15.71 0.88
N VAL A 112 5.58 15.31 1.98
CA VAL A 112 5.09 14.29 2.91
C VAL A 112 4.99 14.92 4.31
N PRO A 113 3.84 15.50 4.67
CA PRO A 113 3.71 16.25 5.91
C PRO A 113 3.79 15.39 7.17
N PHE A 114 3.43 14.11 7.08
CA PHE A 114 3.30 13.24 8.24
C PHE A 114 4.12 11.96 8.09
N VAL A 115 4.71 11.54 9.21
CA VAL A 115 5.42 10.27 9.34
C VAL A 115 4.81 9.49 10.49
N PHE A 116 4.53 8.20 10.25
CA PHE A 116 4.20 7.22 11.27
C PHE A 116 5.32 6.19 11.31
N SER A 117 5.94 6.06 12.45
CA SER A 117 7.03 5.14 12.67
C SER A 117 6.63 4.11 13.71
N TYR A 118 7.10 2.89 13.53
CA TYR A 118 6.89 1.77 14.44
C TYR A 118 8.22 1.05 14.65
N SER A 119 8.64 0.86 15.88
CA SER A 119 9.63 -0.18 16.16
C SER A 119 9.03 -1.56 15.85
N ALA A 120 9.89 -2.58 15.73
CA ALA A 120 9.41 -3.95 15.49
C ALA A 120 8.40 -4.39 16.57
N ASP A 121 8.70 -4.12 17.85
CA ASP A 121 7.84 -4.46 18.98
C ASP A 121 6.51 -3.67 18.95
N GLN A 122 6.56 -2.36 18.64
CA GLN A 122 5.36 -1.54 18.51
C GLN A 122 4.46 -2.02 17.37
N LEU A 123 5.05 -2.47 16.24
CA LEU A 123 4.28 -3.01 15.13
C LEU A 123 3.64 -4.35 15.50
N VAL A 124 4.35 -5.22 16.23
CA VAL A 124 3.79 -6.46 16.79
C VAL A 124 2.59 -6.16 17.68
N ASP A 125 2.76 -5.29 18.67
CA ASP A 125 1.70 -4.91 19.60
C ASP A 125 0.51 -4.22 18.89
N PHE A 126 0.78 -3.42 17.85
CA PHE A 126 -0.27 -2.77 17.08
C PHE A 126 -1.09 -3.79 16.27
N ILE A 127 -0.43 -4.77 15.66
CA ILE A 127 -1.11 -5.85 14.94
C ILE A 127 -1.95 -6.70 15.91
N ASP A 128 -1.41 -6.99 17.09
CA ASP A 128 -2.15 -7.73 18.13
C ASP A 128 -3.33 -6.93 18.68
N LEU A 129 -3.20 -5.60 18.80
CA LEU A 129 -4.31 -4.71 19.12
C LEU A 129 -5.44 -4.78 18.08
N LEU A 130 -5.09 -4.94 16.80
CA LEU A 130 -6.04 -5.15 15.69
C LEU A 130 -6.63 -6.57 15.69
N GLY A 131 -6.06 -7.52 16.45
CA GLY A 131 -6.47 -8.93 16.50
C GLY A 131 -5.77 -9.81 15.45
N GLY A 132 -4.67 -9.37 14.87
CA GLY A 132 -3.88 -10.07 13.85
C GLY A 132 -4.19 -9.63 12.42
N LEU A 133 -3.48 -10.20 11.45
CA LEU A 133 -3.64 -9.89 10.02
C LEU A 133 -3.98 -11.14 9.21
N ASP A 134 -4.94 -11.03 8.30
CA ASP A 134 -5.25 -12.05 7.30
C ASP A 134 -4.34 -11.86 6.08
N ILE A 135 -3.21 -12.57 6.05
CA ILE A 135 -2.23 -12.48 4.98
C ILE A 135 -2.45 -13.61 3.98
N PHE A 136 -2.51 -13.27 2.68
CA PHE A 136 -2.53 -14.25 1.62
C PHE A 136 -1.10 -14.70 1.29
N VAL A 137 -0.78 -15.95 1.59
CA VAL A 137 0.50 -16.60 1.30
C VAL A 137 0.38 -17.30 -0.05
N ILE A 138 1.18 -16.88 -1.03
CA ILE A 138 1.07 -17.37 -2.43
C ILE A 138 1.49 -18.83 -2.54
N ALA A 139 2.58 -19.20 -1.86
CA ALA A 139 3.13 -20.56 -1.83
C ALA A 139 3.52 -20.93 -0.40
N ASP A 140 3.64 -22.23 -0.12
CA ASP A 140 4.08 -22.70 1.20
C ASP A 140 5.34 -21.94 1.66
N TYR A 141 5.19 -21.24 2.78
CA TYR A 141 6.27 -20.47 3.37
C TYR A 141 6.91 -21.24 4.50
N ARG A 142 8.23 -21.34 4.46
CA ARG A 142 9.03 -22.01 5.49
C ARG A 142 10.12 -21.07 5.98
N ASP A 143 10.10 -20.81 7.27
CA ASP A 143 11.18 -20.11 7.93
C ASP A 143 11.74 -21.02 9.03
N GLN A 144 12.98 -21.45 8.82
CA GLN A 144 13.71 -22.32 9.75
C GLN A 144 14.70 -21.53 10.64
N ALA A 145 14.68 -20.20 10.55
CA ALA A 145 15.50 -19.34 11.38
C ALA A 145 14.98 -19.33 12.82
N GLY A 146 15.88 -19.53 13.78
CA GLY A 146 15.55 -19.50 15.20
C GLY A 146 15.14 -20.86 15.78
N ALA A 147 14.74 -20.83 17.07
CA ALA A 147 14.38 -22.02 17.83
C ALA A 147 12.99 -22.58 17.49
N ASP A 148 12.12 -21.77 16.89
CA ASP A 148 10.74 -22.12 16.56
C ASP A 148 10.50 -21.93 15.05
N PRO A 149 10.55 -23.02 14.25
CA PRO A 149 10.33 -22.93 12.81
C PRO A 149 8.89 -22.51 12.50
N MET A 150 8.73 -21.54 11.59
CA MET A 150 7.41 -21.11 11.11
C MET A 150 7.11 -21.73 9.76
N LEU A 151 5.97 -22.42 9.70
CA LEU A 151 5.42 -23.01 8.48
C LEU A 151 4.04 -22.40 8.23
N LEU A 152 3.88 -21.76 7.09
CA LEU A 152 2.58 -21.22 6.66
C LEU A 152 2.17 -21.93 5.35
N PRO A 153 0.97 -22.53 5.32
CA PRO A 153 0.46 -23.10 4.07
C PRO A 153 0.10 -21.98 3.09
N SER A 154 0.05 -22.30 1.81
CA SER A 154 -0.52 -21.40 0.81
C SER A 154 -1.99 -21.08 1.11
N GLY A 155 -2.43 -19.86 0.78
CA GLY A 155 -3.78 -19.36 1.07
C GLY A 155 -3.81 -18.27 2.11
N THR A 156 -5.01 -17.95 2.59
CA THR A 156 -5.19 -16.92 3.61
C THR A 156 -4.95 -17.50 5.00
N VAL A 157 -4.00 -16.91 5.71
CA VAL A 157 -3.60 -17.32 7.06
C VAL A 157 -3.72 -16.13 8.00
N ARG A 158 -4.40 -16.31 9.14
CA ARG A 158 -4.42 -15.29 10.22
C ARG A 158 -3.11 -15.36 11.00
N LEU A 159 -2.37 -14.27 10.99
CA LEU A 159 -1.10 -14.14 11.71
C LEU A 159 -1.26 -13.14 12.86
N ASP A 160 -0.75 -13.49 14.04
CA ASP A 160 -0.50 -12.55 15.13
C ASP A 160 0.65 -11.60 14.76
N GLY A 161 0.90 -10.60 15.60
CA GLY A 161 1.91 -9.58 15.33
C GLY A 161 3.30 -10.16 15.16
N GLU A 162 3.72 -11.09 16.03
CA GLU A 162 5.06 -11.71 15.95
C GLU A 162 5.24 -12.46 14.63
N LYS A 163 4.28 -13.30 14.25
CA LYS A 163 4.35 -14.06 13.00
C LYS A 163 4.26 -13.16 11.75
N ALA A 164 3.43 -12.13 11.81
CA ALA A 164 3.27 -11.19 10.70
C ALA A 164 4.56 -10.38 10.45
N VAL A 165 5.21 -9.87 11.50
CA VAL A 165 6.48 -9.15 11.41
C VAL A 165 7.60 -10.10 10.99
N ARG A 166 7.64 -11.32 11.52
CA ARG A 166 8.61 -12.35 11.11
C ARG A 166 8.45 -12.74 9.64
N TYR A 167 7.22 -12.92 9.16
CA TYR A 167 6.92 -13.18 7.74
C TYR A 167 7.44 -12.05 6.84
N LEU A 168 7.24 -10.80 7.26
CA LEU A 168 7.69 -9.62 6.53
C LEU A 168 9.21 -9.50 6.45
N ARG A 169 9.91 -9.80 7.57
CA ARG A 169 11.35 -9.57 7.71
C ARG A 169 12.23 -10.68 7.15
N LYS A 170 11.69 -11.85 6.81
CA LYS A 170 12.51 -12.93 6.27
C LYS A 170 13.28 -12.46 5.03
N GLU A 171 14.58 -12.54 5.10
CA GLU A 171 15.45 -12.35 3.95
C GLU A 171 15.31 -13.52 2.99
N GLY A 172 15.14 -13.24 1.68
CA GLY A 172 14.98 -14.27 0.67
C GLY A 172 16.29 -14.98 0.39
N GLU A 173 16.25 -16.31 0.22
CA GLU A 173 17.36 -17.04 -0.37
C GLU A 173 17.41 -16.70 -1.88
N ALA A 174 18.49 -16.08 -2.34
CA ALA A 174 18.89 -15.92 -3.76
C ALA A 174 17.82 -15.44 -4.81
N SER A 175 16.54 -15.46 -4.49
CA SER A 175 15.46 -15.03 -5.40
C SER A 175 15.21 -13.52 -5.37
N GLY A 176 15.98 -12.78 -4.60
CA GLY A 176 16.08 -11.34 -4.61
C GLY A 176 14.81 -10.60 -4.19
N ASP A 177 14.75 -9.37 -4.66
CA ASP A 177 13.78 -8.34 -4.33
C ASP A 177 12.30 -8.70 -4.62
N LEU A 178 12.02 -9.61 -5.57
CA LEU A 178 10.65 -9.92 -5.99
C LEU A 178 9.84 -10.65 -4.91
N GLU A 179 10.41 -11.66 -4.26
CA GLU A 179 9.72 -12.39 -3.20
C GLU A 179 9.50 -11.51 -1.97
N GLN A 180 10.51 -10.73 -1.59
CA GLN A 180 10.43 -9.78 -0.50
C GLN A 180 9.43 -8.66 -0.80
N ALA A 181 9.42 -8.13 -2.03
CA ALA A 181 8.44 -7.16 -2.47
C ALA A 181 7.01 -7.72 -2.42
N GLY A 182 6.82 -8.98 -2.82
CA GLY A 182 5.54 -9.68 -2.70
C GLY A 182 5.06 -9.80 -1.26
N ARG A 183 5.96 -10.14 -0.32
CA ARG A 183 5.63 -10.20 1.12
C ARG A 183 5.28 -8.82 1.70
N ARG A 184 6.05 -7.76 1.36
CA ARG A 184 5.71 -6.39 1.76
C ARG A 184 4.34 -5.97 1.25
N GLN A 185 4.02 -6.31 0.00
CA GLN A 185 2.72 -6.01 -0.59
C GLN A 185 1.58 -6.75 0.10
N ALA A 186 1.72 -8.07 0.30
CA ALA A 186 0.71 -8.89 0.98
C ALA A 186 0.47 -8.39 2.41
N PHE A 187 1.54 -8.08 3.14
CA PHE A 187 1.49 -7.50 4.47
C PHE A 187 0.78 -6.14 4.48
N THR A 188 1.21 -5.21 3.62
CA THR A 188 0.65 -3.86 3.57
C THR A 188 -0.84 -3.88 3.24
N GLN A 189 -1.26 -4.77 2.32
CA GLN A 189 -2.67 -4.93 1.99
C GLN A 189 -3.48 -5.47 3.18
N ALA A 190 -2.99 -6.52 3.85
CA ALA A 190 -3.64 -7.08 5.03
C ALA A 190 -3.71 -6.06 6.17
N PHE A 191 -2.62 -5.33 6.40
CA PHE A 191 -2.54 -4.27 7.40
C PHE A 191 -3.58 -3.16 7.16
N LEU A 192 -3.68 -2.64 5.94
CA LEU A 192 -4.64 -1.60 5.60
C LEU A 192 -6.09 -2.08 5.67
N ARG A 193 -6.36 -3.33 5.31
CA ARG A 193 -7.70 -3.93 5.50
C ARG A 193 -8.09 -4.00 6.96
N GLU A 194 -7.18 -4.45 7.82
CA GLU A 194 -7.47 -4.59 9.24
C GLU A 194 -7.60 -3.22 9.92
N VAL A 195 -6.76 -2.25 9.55
CA VAL A 195 -6.89 -0.86 10.02
C VAL A 195 -8.22 -0.25 9.59
N HIS A 196 -8.66 -0.48 8.34
CA HIS A 196 -9.97 -0.03 7.87
C HIS A 196 -11.10 -0.67 8.67
N ALA A 197 -11.08 -1.99 8.82
CA ALA A 197 -12.09 -2.74 9.58
C ALA A 197 -12.14 -2.32 11.05
N SER A 198 -11.00 -1.95 11.63
CA SER A 198 -10.84 -1.55 13.03
C SER A 198 -10.88 -0.03 13.24
N SER A 199 -11.21 0.77 12.22
CA SER A 199 -11.11 2.24 12.29
C SER A 199 -11.94 2.86 13.42
N GLU A 200 -13.16 2.38 13.66
CA GLU A 200 -14.00 2.81 14.77
C GLU A 200 -13.45 2.35 16.14
N PHE A 201 -12.96 1.10 16.22
CA PHE A 201 -12.32 0.56 17.42
C PHE A 201 -11.09 1.38 17.81
N LEU A 202 -10.22 1.75 16.85
CA LEU A 202 -9.03 2.56 17.08
C LEU A 202 -9.35 3.98 17.59
N GLN A 203 -10.57 4.46 17.41
CA GLN A 203 -11.05 5.75 17.91
C GLN A 203 -11.79 5.64 19.24
N HIS A 204 -12.03 4.42 19.73
CA HIS A 204 -12.73 4.23 20.99
C HIS A 204 -11.91 4.80 22.16
N ARG A 205 -12.54 5.54 23.04
CA ARG A 205 -11.90 6.30 24.14
C ARG A 205 -10.91 5.46 24.98
N GLN A 206 -11.18 4.18 25.16
CA GLN A 206 -10.31 3.28 25.94
C GLN A 206 -9.11 2.77 25.13
N VAL A 207 -9.19 2.77 23.81
CA VAL A 207 -8.16 2.27 22.88
C VAL A 207 -7.17 3.38 22.49
N VAL A 208 -7.63 4.62 22.38
CA VAL A 208 -6.82 5.78 21.99
C VAL A 208 -5.47 5.87 22.74
N PRO A 209 -5.40 5.73 24.09
CA PRO A 209 -4.12 5.81 24.78
C PRO A 209 -3.17 4.65 24.45
N LEU A 210 -3.70 3.46 24.11
CA LEU A 210 -2.90 2.30 23.69
C LEU A 210 -2.37 2.53 22.29
N ARG A 211 -3.25 2.87 21.34
CA ARG A 211 -2.91 3.20 19.96
C ARG A 211 -1.80 4.25 19.89
N ASP A 212 -1.95 5.35 20.63
CA ASP A 212 -1.01 6.49 20.58
C ASP A 212 0.38 6.13 21.13
N ARG A 213 0.50 5.11 21.99
CA ARG A 213 1.79 4.61 22.47
C ARG A 213 2.51 3.72 21.45
N LEU A 214 1.76 3.14 20.54
CA LEU A 214 2.27 2.18 19.55
C LEU A 214 2.69 2.85 18.24
N ILE A 215 2.49 4.18 18.13
CA ILE A 215 2.80 4.94 16.92
C ILE A 215 3.73 6.09 17.30
N GLU A 216 4.92 6.11 16.72
CA GLU A 216 5.81 7.26 16.82
C GLU A 216 5.46 8.26 15.72
N THR A 217 5.02 9.44 16.10
CA THR A 217 4.61 10.50 15.18
C THR A 217 4.68 11.87 15.86
N SER A 218 4.85 12.92 15.07
CA SER A 218 4.74 14.31 15.53
C SER A 218 3.30 14.78 15.69
N LEU A 219 2.31 13.97 15.30
CA LEU A 219 0.90 14.31 15.41
C LEU A 219 0.41 14.19 16.86
N GLU A 220 -0.43 15.13 17.27
CA GLU A 220 -1.21 14.98 18.48
C GLU A 220 -2.26 13.87 18.33
N SER A 221 -2.71 13.30 19.44
CA SER A 221 -3.73 12.23 19.49
C SER A 221 -4.97 12.49 18.64
N ARG A 222 -5.42 13.77 18.57
CA ARG A 222 -6.55 14.16 17.71
C ARG A 222 -6.20 14.02 16.22
N GLY A 223 -5.02 14.47 15.80
CA GLY A 223 -4.56 14.32 14.42
C GLY A 223 -4.42 12.85 14.00
N VAL A 224 -3.91 12.01 14.90
CA VAL A 224 -3.89 10.55 14.71
C VAL A 224 -5.32 10.01 14.54
N GLY A 225 -6.27 10.46 15.35
CA GLY A 225 -7.68 10.10 15.21
C GLY A 225 -8.27 10.52 13.87
N THR A 226 -8.03 11.77 13.44
CA THR A 226 -8.48 12.26 12.13
C THR A 226 -7.87 11.46 10.97
N PHE A 227 -6.59 11.05 11.08
CA PHE A 227 -5.96 10.17 10.10
C PHE A 227 -6.70 8.83 9.98
N PHE A 228 -6.99 8.15 11.10
CA PHE A 228 -7.71 6.88 11.07
C PHE A 228 -9.17 7.03 10.60
N ASP A 229 -9.82 8.16 10.87
CA ASP A 229 -11.16 8.47 10.32
C ASP A 229 -11.13 8.59 8.79
N ILE A 230 -10.14 9.27 8.24
CA ILE A 230 -9.96 9.38 6.79
C ILE A 230 -9.66 8.00 6.18
N LEU A 231 -8.77 7.24 6.80
CA LEU A 231 -8.37 5.92 6.30
C LEU A 231 -9.52 4.90 6.39
N GLY A 232 -10.37 5.01 7.42
CA GLY A 232 -11.59 4.20 7.55
C GLY A 232 -12.63 4.42 6.45
N ARG A 233 -12.50 5.49 5.66
CA ARG A 233 -13.37 5.75 4.48
C ARG A 233 -12.75 5.26 3.16
N VAL A 234 -11.47 4.88 3.18
CA VAL A 234 -10.78 4.36 2.01
C VAL A 234 -11.10 2.88 1.86
N ASP A 235 -11.63 2.47 0.70
CA ASP A 235 -11.87 1.07 0.39
C ASP A 235 -10.51 0.35 0.20
N PRO A 236 -10.13 -0.57 1.09
CA PRO A 236 -8.83 -1.23 1.05
C PRO A 236 -8.69 -2.21 -0.14
N ASP A 237 -9.80 -2.67 -0.72
CA ASP A 237 -9.78 -3.57 -1.87
C ASP A 237 -9.58 -2.81 -3.18
N ARG A 238 -9.81 -1.49 -3.18
CA ARG A 238 -9.65 -0.58 -4.34
C ARG A 238 -8.43 0.34 -4.22
N ILE A 239 -7.50 0.05 -3.30
CA ILE A 239 -6.27 0.83 -3.16
C ILE A 239 -5.34 0.60 -4.36
N ILE A 240 -4.94 1.70 -5.00
CA ILE A 240 -3.93 1.70 -6.06
C ILE A 240 -2.58 1.32 -5.45
N ARG A 241 -1.95 0.25 -5.94
CA ARG A 241 -0.65 -0.20 -5.45
C ARG A 241 0.42 0.09 -6.48
N ARG A 242 1.50 0.71 -6.05
CA ARG A 242 2.67 1.01 -6.86
C ARG A 242 3.93 0.62 -6.11
N ARG A 243 4.97 0.30 -6.85
CA ARG A 243 6.33 0.13 -6.32
C ARG A 243 7.34 0.93 -7.12
N ILE A 244 8.47 1.21 -6.53
CA ILE A 244 9.57 1.84 -7.23
C ILE A 244 10.17 0.83 -8.21
N GLN A 245 10.25 1.21 -9.48
CA GLN A 245 10.86 0.42 -10.53
C GLN A 245 12.28 0.94 -10.78
N GLY A 246 13.22 0.02 -10.95
CA GLY A 246 14.62 0.38 -11.12
C GLY A 246 15.48 -0.82 -11.52
N THR A 247 16.77 -0.57 -11.62
CA THR A 247 17.79 -1.60 -11.86
C THR A 247 18.51 -1.91 -10.57
N LEU A 248 18.57 -3.18 -10.20
CA LEU A 248 19.38 -3.65 -9.08
C LEU A 248 20.85 -3.62 -9.46
N ARG A 249 21.69 -3.08 -8.60
CA ARG A 249 23.14 -3.01 -8.75
C ARG A 249 23.82 -3.32 -7.43
N GLN A 250 24.89 -4.08 -7.52
CA GLN A 250 25.76 -4.28 -6.36
C GLN A 250 26.70 -3.07 -6.21
N VAL A 251 26.73 -2.50 -5.03
CA VAL A 251 27.54 -1.32 -4.68
C VAL A 251 28.32 -1.65 -3.41
N GLU A 252 29.59 -1.28 -3.39
CA GLU A 252 30.37 -1.35 -2.16
C GLU A 252 30.09 -0.14 -1.27
N VAL A 253 29.60 -0.40 -0.06
CA VAL A 253 29.27 0.61 0.94
C VAL A 253 30.01 0.23 2.22
N GLU A 254 30.96 1.05 2.65
CA GLU A 254 31.76 0.83 3.88
C GLU A 254 32.40 -0.57 3.96
N GLY A 255 32.92 -1.07 2.82
CA GLY A 255 33.57 -2.38 2.73
C GLY A 255 32.61 -3.58 2.75
N ARG A 256 31.32 -3.35 2.55
CA ARG A 256 30.29 -4.39 2.37
C ARG A 256 29.58 -4.23 1.04
N THR A 257 29.39 -5.31 0.32
CA THR A 257 28.60 -5.31 -0.90
C THR A 257 27.12 -5.28 -0.53
N ARG A 258 26.40 -4.25 -1.00
CA ARG A 258 24.95 -4.10 -0.87
C ARG A 258 24.32 -4.13 -2.24
N GLU A 259 23.16 -4.78 -2.38
CA GLU A 259 22.34 -4.68 -3.57
C GLU A 259 21.38 -3.51 -3.42
N LEU A 260 21.48 -2.53 -4.31
CA LEU A 260 20.67 -1.30 -4.29
C LEU A 260 19.81 -1.19 -5.54
N LEU A 261 18.56 -0.73 -5.37
CA LEU A 261 17.60 -0.48 -6.42
C LEU A 261 17.75 0.97 -6.93
N PHE A 262 18.28 1.16 -8.11
CA PHE A 262 18.38 2.49 -8.73
C PHE A 262 17.15 2.77 -9.59
N PRO A 263 16.33 3.78 -9.22
CA PRO A 263 15.11 4.11 -9.97
C PRO A 263 15.41 4.45 -11.44
N HIS A 264 14.54 4.00 -12.34
CA HIS A 264 14.68 4.28 -13.76
C HIS A 264 14.65 5.79 -14.05
N PHE A 265 15.49 6.21 -15.00
CA PHE A 265 15.59 7.61 -15.43
C PHE A 265 15.79 8.58 -14.26
N GLU A 266 16.69 8.22 -13.33
CA GLU A 266 17.01 9.04 -12.15
C GLU A 266 15.75 9.44 -11.35
N GLY A 267 14.75 8.57 -11.30
CA GLY A 267 13.50 8.79 -10.59
C GLY A 267 12.44 9.61 -11.34
N GLN A 268 12.65 9.97 -12.60
CA GLN A 268 11.63 10.71 -13.37
C GLN A 268 10.33 9.90 -13.54
N TRP A 269 10.45 8.61 -13.81
CA TRP A 269 9.29 7.72 -13.88
C TRP A 269 8.53 7.63 -12.55
N LEU A 270 9.25 7.59 -11.45
CA LEU A 270 8.63 7.59 -10.13
C LEU A 270 7.81 8.86 -9.90
N LYS A 271 8.34 10.03 -10.26
CA LYS A 271 7.60 11.30 -10.17
C LYS A 271 6.36 11.31 -11.06
N GLN A 272 6.45 10.77 -12.26
CA GLN A 272 5.28 10.61 -13.15
C GLN A 272 4.24 9.64 -12.54
N THR A 273 4.69 8.52 -11.96
CA THR A 273 3.81 7.57 -11.26
C THR A 273 3.05 8.25 -10.11
N VAL A 274 3.74 9.09 -9.33
CA VAL A 274 3.09 9.84 -8.24
C VAL A 274 2.07 10.84 -8.79
N GLN A 275 2.34 11.52 -9.91
CA GLN A 275 1.36 12.40 -10.55
C GLN A 275 0.13 11.62 -11.06
N GLN A 276 0.34 10.42 -11.62
CA GLN A 276 -0.76 9.55 -12.02
C GLN A 276 -1.62 9.11 -10.82
N ILE A 277 -0.98 8.81 -9.67
CA ILE A 277 -1.70 8.53 -8.41
C ILE A 277 -2.60 9.72 -8.05
N PHE A 278 -2.10 10.94 -8.02
CA PHE A 278 -2.92 12.12 -7.71
C PHE A 278 -4.10 12.30 -8.67
N THR A 279 -3.87 12.11 -9.96
CA THR A 279 -4.94 12.19 -10.97
C THR A 279 -6.02 11.12 -10.71
N ALA A 280 -5.61 9.89 -10.42
CA ALA A 280 -6.53 8.78 -10.14
C ALA A 280 -7.33 8.98 -8.84
N LEU A 281 -6.70 9.54 -7.79
CA LEU A 281 -7.37 9.83 -6.52
C LEU A 281 -8.43 10.92 -6.63
N GLN A 282 -8.21 11.90 -7.50
CA GLN A 282 -9.14 13.03 -7.73
C GLN A 282 -10.29 12.70 -8.67
N ALA A 283 -10.18 11.61 -9.46
CA ALA A 283 -11.20 11.22 -10.41
C ALA A 283 -12.54 10.96 -9.71
N VAL A 284 -13.59 11.66 -10.12
CA VAL A 284 -14.94 11.47 -9.61
C VAL A 284 -15.56 10.28 -10.36
N GLU A 285 -16.20 9.36 -9.63
CA GLU A 285 -16.97 8.28 -10.26
C GLU A 285 -18.04 8.88 -11.19
N GLY A 286 -18.00 8.52 -12.48
CA GLY A 286 -19.02 8.93 -13.46
C GLY A 286 -18.59 9.96 -14.50
N THR A 287 -17.44 10.58 -14.43
CA THR A 287 -16.89 11.32 -15.57
C THR A 287 -16.15 10.35 -16.48
N GLY A 288 -16.85 9.92 -17.54
CA GLY A 288 -16.37 8.94 -18.52
C GLY A 288 -15.04 9.33 -19.18
N GLY A 289 -13.96 9.01 -18.52
CA GLY A 289 -12.72 8.75 -19.22
C GLY A 289 -12.94 7.47 -20.03
N GLN A 290 -12.63 7.46 -21.32
CA GLN A 290 -12.58 6.25 -22.12
C GLN A 290 -11.76 5.22 -21.34
N GLU A 291 -12.42 4.19 -20.82
CA GLU A 291 -11.75 3.08 -20.14
C GLU A 291 -10.83 2.43 -21.17
N ILE A 292 -9.52 2.61 -20.98
CA ILE A 292 -8.55 1.88 -21.79
C ILE A 292 -8.81 0.40 -21.51
N PRO A 293 -9.13 -0.42 -22.53
CA PRO A 293 -9.34 -1.85 -22.32
C PRO A 293 -8.14 -2.45 -21.63
N VAL A 294 -8.39 -3.19 -20.55
CA VAL A 294 -7.34 -3.93 -19.83
C VAL A 294 -6.90 -5.09 -20.68
N VAL A 295 -5.63 -5.11 -21.05
CA VAL A 295 -5.04 -6.20 -21.82
C VAL A 295 -4.74 -7.37 -20.90
N LEU A 296 -5.39 -8.52 -21.17
CA LEU A 296 -5.38 -9.70 -20.32
C LEU A 296 -4.74 -10.91 -20.96
N GLU A 297 -4.04 -11.68 -20.12
CA GLU A 297 -3.73 -13.10 -20.34
C GLU A 297 -4.49 -13.95 -19.31
N VAL A 298 -5.11 -15.05 -19.76
CA VAL A 298 -5.85 -15.98 -18.89
C VAL A 298 -5.21 -17.36 -18.96
N LEU A 299 -4.72 -17.84 -17.82
CA LEU A 299 -4.03 -19.11 -17.71
C LEU A 299 -4.81 -20.09 -16.83
N ASN A 300 -4.89 -21.35 -17.28
CA ASN A 300 -5.50 -22.43 -16.53
C ASN A 300 -4.46 -23.13 -15.64
N GLY A 301 -4.54 -22.95 -14.34
CA GLY A 301 -3.74 -23.64 -13.33
C GLY A 301 -4.42 -24.89 -12.74
N THR A 302 -5.47 -25.40 -13.41
CA THR A 302 -6.22 -26.59 -12.98
C THR A 302 -6.18 -27.70 -14.02
N SER A 303 -6.64 -28.88 -13.65
CA SER A 303 -6.83 -30.02 -14.59
C SER A 303 -8.10 -29.90 -15.45
N GLN A 304 -8.94 -28.88 -15.24
CA GLN A 304 -10.22 -28.72 -15.94
C GLN A 304 -10.01 -28.16 -17.34
N THR A 305 -10.22 -29.01 -18.37
CA THR A 305 -10.04 -28.62 -19.78
C THR A 305 -10.97 -27.47 -20.20
N GLY A 306 -10.40 -26.48 -20.89
CA GLY A 306 -11.12 -25.35 -21.49
C GLY A 306 -11.58 -24.29 -20.49
N LEU A 307 -11.17 -24.36 -19.22
CA LEU A 307 -11.55 -23.39 -18.20
C LEU A 307 -11.07 -21.98 -18.57
N ALA A 308 -9.78 -21.82 -18.92
CA ALA A 308 -9.22 -20.52 -19.30
C ALA A 308 -9.92 -19.92 -20.54
N ARG A 309 -10.27 -20.76 -21.52
CA ARG A 309 -10.96 -20.27 -22.72
C ARG A 309 -12.34 -19.71 -22.39
N ARG A 310 -13.17 -20.47 -21.66
CA ARG A 310 -14.51 -19.98 -21.25
C ARG A 310 -14.43 -18.72 -20.39
N THR A 311 -13.43 -18.64 -19.53
CA THR A 311 -13.21 -17.43 -18.71
C THR A 311 -12.73 -16.27 -19.55
N GLY A 312 -11.87 -16.51 -20.54
CA GLY A 312 -11.45 -15.49 -21.50
C GLY A 312 -12.62 -14.94 -22.34
N ASP A 313 -13.47 -15.83 -22.87
CA ASP A 313 -14.66 -15.44 -23.61
C ASP A 313 -15.60 -14.55 -22.76
N TYR A 314 -15.85 -14.95 -21.51
CA TYR A 314 -16.63 -14.15 -20.55
C TYR A 314 -16.00 -12.77 -20.28
N LEU A 315 -14.69 -12.72 -20.04
CA LEU A 315 -14.00 -11.45 -19.78
C LEU A 315 -14.02 -10.51 -20.99
N GLN A 316 -13.99 -11.06 -22.23
CA GLN A 316 -14.20 -10.27 -23.44
C GLN A 316 -15.63 -9.68 -23.52
N GLU A 317 -16.65 -10.48 -23.15
CA GLU A 317 -18.03 -10.00 -23.10
C GLU A 317 -18.24 -8.85 -22.10
N VAL A 318 -17.51 -8.86 -20.98
CA VAL A 318 -17.58 -7.79 -19.96
C VAL A 318 -16.60 -6.63 -20.20
N GLY A 319 -15.92 -6.61 -21.36
CA GLY A 319 -15.19 -5.44 -21.85
C GLY A 319 -13.67 -5.46 -21.59
N PHE A 320 -13.07 -6.60 -21.28
CA PHE A 320 -11.62 -6.76 -21.22
C PHE A 320 -11.02 -7.18 -22.57
N ASP A 321 -9.79 -6.75 -22.85
CA ASP A 321 -9.05 -7.17 -24.06
C ASP A 321 -8.20 -8.43 -23.76
N VAL A 322 -8.79 -9.61 -23.96
CA VAL A 322 -8.09 -10.89 -23.71
C VAL A 322 -7.26 -11.27 -24.94
N GLN A 323 -5.96 -11.07 -24.87
CA GLN A 323 -5.01 -11.35 -25.95
C GLN A 323 -4.43 -12.75 -25.93
N ALA A 324 -4.34 -13.39 -24.76
CA ALA A 324 -3.78 -14.73 -24.62
C ALA A 324 -4.62 -15.60 -23.69
N VAL A 325 -4.78 -16.87 -24.09
CA VAL A 325 -5.42 -17.91 -23.29
C VAL A 325 -4.55 -19.15 -23.34
N GLY A 326 -4.17 -19.71 -22.19
CA GLY A 326 -3.24 -20.83 -22.12
C GLY A 326 -3.38 -21.66 -20.85
N ASN A 327 -2.36 -22.47 -20.60
CA ASN A 327 -2.19 -23.21 -19.36
C ASN A 327 -1.07 -22.57 -18.54
N ALA A 328 -1.23 -22.54 -17.22
CA ALA A 328 -0.16 -22.20 -16.31
C ALA A 328 0.92 -23.30 -16.29
N GLU A 329 2.10 -22.97 -15.76
CA GLU A 329 3.20 -23.95 -15.59
C GLU A 329 2.79 -25.13 -14.69
N SER A 330 1.92 -24.88 -13.72
CA SER A 330 1.33 -25.91 -12.86
C SER A 330 -0.15 -26.08 -13.15
N SER A 331 -0.63 -27.32 -13.20
CA SER A 331 -2.04 -27.70 -13.37
C SER A 331 -2.74 -28.07 -12.06
N SER A 332 -2.10 -27.79 -10.92
CA SER A 332 -2.60 -28.15 -9.59
C SER A 332 -2.63 -26.93 -8.63
N LEU A 333 -2.80 -25.75 -9.17
CA LEU A 333 -2.91 -24.54 -8.35
C LEU A 333 -4.26 -24.54 -7.61
N GLU A 334 -4.21 -24.38 -6.31
CA GLU A 334 -5.39 -24.37 -5.46
C GLU A 334 -6.16 -23.06 -5.57
N HIS A 335 -5.46 -21.95 -5.80
CA HIS A 335 -6.02 -20.61 -5.70
C HIS A 335 -5.93 -19.82 -7.01
N THR A 336 -7.02 -19.11 -7.31
CA THR A 336 -7.09 -18.14 -8.39
C THR A 336 -6.37 -16.86 -8.00
N ILE A 337 -5.47 -16.39 -8.87
CA ILE A 337 -4.61 -15.23 -8.62
C ILE A 337 -4.70 -14.28 -9.82
N VAL A 338 -4.84 -13.01 -9.53
CA VAL A 338 -4.71 -11.91 -10.51
C VAL A 338 -3.35 -11.27 -10.34
N ILE A 339 -2.54 -11.28 -11.38
CA ILE A 339 -1.18 -10.72 -11.35
C ILE A 339 -1.16 -9.43 -12.17
N ASP A 340 -0.92 -8.32 -11.50
CA ASP A 340 -0.69 -7.02 -12.13
C ASP A 340 0.73 -6.98 -12.71
N ARG A 341 0.84 -6.96 -14.04
CA ARG A 341 2.12 -7.00 -14.77
C ARG A 341 2.71 -5.61 -15.00
N ARG A 342 1.91 -4.56 -14.87
CA ARG A 342 2.29 -3.17 -15.13
C ARG A 342 2.38 -2.30 -13.88
N GLY A 343 1.96 -2.81 -12.71
CA GLY A 343 1.84 -2.01 -11.50
C GLY A 343 0.65 -1.04 -11.55
N LEU A 344 -0.39 -1.39 -12.32
CA LEU A 344 -1.64 -0.65 -12.49
C LEU A 344 -2.72 -1.28 -11.61
N GLY A 345 -2.61 -1.11 -10.28
CA GLY A 345 -3.45 -1.80 -9.30
C GLY A 345 -4.95 -1.75 -9.57
N ASP A 346 -5.48 -0.62 -10.09
CA ASP A 346 -6.90 -0.48 -10.48
C ASP A 346 -7.29 -1.46 -11.59
N THR A 347 -6.38 -1.70 -12.53
CA THR A 347 -6.58 -2.61 -13.65
C THR A 347 -6.74 -4.04 -13.17
N ALA A 348 -5.84 -4.47 -12.28
CA ALA A 348 -5.90 -5.80 -11.68
C ALA A 348 -7.10 -5.96 -10.72
N ALA A 349 -7.47 -4.91 -9.98
CA ALA A 349 -8.64 -4.91 -9.11
C ALA A 349 -9.95 -5.10 -9.90
N ARG A 350 -10.09 -4.46 -11.06
CA ARG A 350 -11.25 -4.66 -11.96
C ARG A 350 -11.37 -6.11 -12.44
N VAL A 351 -10.25 -6.75 -12.80
CA VAL A 351 -10.24 -8.16 -13.19
C VAL A 351 -10.62 -9.05 -12.01
N ALA A 352 -10.06 -8.77 -10.83
CA ALA A 352 -10.35 -9.50 -9.60
C ALA A 352 -11.83 -9.43 -9.22
N GLU A 353 -12.44 -8.25 -9.35
CA GLU A 353 -13.87 -8.05 -9.12
C GLU A 353 -14.72 -8.83 -10.12
N ALA A 354 -14.38 -8.80 -11.42
CA ALA A 354 -15.11 -9.51 -12.47
C ALA A 354 -15.10 -11.04 -12.26
N ILE A 355 -14.03 -11.58 -11.66
CA ILE A 355 -13.87 -13.01 -11.37
C ILE A 355 -14.35 -13.38 -9.95
N GLY A 356 -14.58 -12.40 -9.08
CA GLY A 356 -14.98 -12.63 -7.69
C GLY A 356 -13.83 -13.09 -6.79
N THR A 357 -12.57 -12.79 -7.16
CA THR A 357 -11.40 -13.05 -6.31
C THR A 357 -10.91 -11.77 -5.66
N ARG A 358 -10.27 -11.90 -4.48
CA ARG A 358 -9.59 -10.78 -3.81
C ARG A 358 -8.06 -10.92 -3.85
N ARG A 359 -7.56 -11.95 -4.53
CA ARG A 359 -6.14 -12.29 -4.57
C ARG A 359 -5.47 -11.57 -5.73
N VAL A 360 -4.98 -10.37 -5.47
CA VAL A 360 -4.24 -9.56 -6.43
C VAL A 360 -2.80 -9.45 -5.97
N VAL A 361 -1.88 -9.78 -6.87
CA VAL A 361 -0.44 -9.69 -6.67
C VAL A 361 0.13 -8.75 -7.73
N THR A 362 1.08 -7.92 -7.37
CA THR A 362 1.81 -7.08 -8.34
C THR A 362 3.18 -7.71 -8.60
N GLU A 363 3.36 -8.16 -9.82
CA GLU A 363 4.63 -8.67 -10.33
C GLU A 363 4.91 -7.98 -11.67
N VAL A 364 5.56 -6.83 -11.59
CA VAL A 364 5.79 -6.00 -12.77
C VAL A 364 6.87 -6.59 -13.65
N ILE A 365 6.51 -6.83 -14.91
CA ILE A 365 7.44 -7.17 -15.98
C ILE A 365 7.47 -5.98 -16.94
N PRO A 366 8.54 -5.19 -17.02
CA PRO A 366 8.60 -3.95 -17.79
C PRO A 366 8.22 -4.10 -19.26
N GLU A 367 8.55 -5.27 -19.87
CA GLU A 367 8.29 -5.60 -21.27
C GLU A 367 7.06 -6.48 -21.46
N SER A 368 6.21 -6.65 -20.44
CA SER A 368 4.99 -7.45 -20.56
C SER A 368 4.09 -6.91 -21.66
N SER A 369 3.61 -7.79 -22.54
CA SER A 369 2.62 -7.46 -23.57
C SER A 369 1.21 -7.30 -22.99
N VAL A 370 0.98 -7.77 -21.76
CA VAL A 370 -0.32 -7.71 -21.08
C VAL A 370 -0.23 -6.86 -19.81
N ASP A 371 -1.35 -6.25 -19.45
CA ASP A 371 -1.45 -5.46 -18.22
C ASP A 371 -1.64 -6.37 -17.01
N VAL A 372 -2.41 -7.45 -17.18
CA VAL A 372 -2.77 -8.38 -16.12
C VAL A 372 -2.71 -9.82 -16.62
N THR A 373 -2.16 -10.74 -15.81
CA THR A 373 -2.27 -12.18 -15.98
C THR A 373 -3.23 -12.74 -14.93
N LEU A 374 -4.30 -13.38 -15.37
CA LEU A 374 -5.22 -14.14 -14.53
C LEU A 374 -4.84 -15.62 -14.55
N ILE A 375 -4.51 -16.19 -13.40
CA ILE A 375 -4.28 -17.62 -13.25
C ILE A 375 -5.45 -18.23 -12.48
N LEU A 376 -6.16 -19.17 -13.10
CA LEU A 376 -7.30 -19.85 -12.49
C LEU A 376 -6.81 -21.02 -11.63
N GLY A 377 -7.25 -21.07 -10.39
CA GLY A 377 -7.00 -22.15 -9.45
C GLY A 377 -8.21 -23.03 -9.19
N GLY A 378 -8.04 -24.06 -8.36
CA GLY A 378 -9.09 -25.02 -8.01
C GLY A 378 -10.29 -24.43 -7.26
N ASP A 379 -10.11 -23.25 -6.65
CA ASP A 379 -11.18 -22.50 -5.98
C ASP A 379 -12.11 -21.74 -6.95
N PHE A 380 -11.76 -21.66 -8.24
CA PHE A 380 -12.62 -21.04 -9.25
C PHE A 380 -13.66 -22.03 -9.74
N ASP A 381 -14.90 -21.88 -9.29
CA ASP A 381 -16.00 -22.80 -9.60
C ASP A 381 -16.62 -22.59 -11.00
N GLY A 382 -16.19 -21.55 -11.71
CA GLY A 382 -16.68 -21.20 -13.06
C GLY A 382 -18.16 -20.83 -13.11
N ARG A 383 -18.85 -20.56 -11.99
CA ARG A 383 -20.28 -20.22 -11.98
C ARG A 383 -20.54 -18.87 -12.61
N THR A 384 -19.67 -17.91 -12.36
CA THR A 384 -19.75 -16.56 -12.96
C THR A 384 -19.73 -16.61 -14.50
N VAL A 385 -19.02 -17.61 -15.05
CA VAL A 385 -18.84 -17.79 -16.49
C VAL A 385 -19.99 -18.59 -17.14
N ARG A 386 -20.74 -19.38 -16.36
CA ARG A 386 -21.86 -20.20 -16.86
C ARG A 386 -23.15 -19.43 -17.02
N SER A 387 -23.33 -18.30 -16.34
CA SER A 387 -24.57 -17.52 -16.37
C SER A 387 -24.73 -16.66 -17.62
N SER A 388 -23.67 -16.38 -18.37
CA SER A 388 -23.71 -15.56 -19.60
C SER A 388 -23.96 -16.36 -20.88
N GLY A 389 -23.86 -17.67 -20.86
CA GLY A 389 -24.05 -18.55 -22.04
C GLY A 389 -25.48 -19.13 -22.23
N GLN A 390 -26.47 -18.67 -21.47
CA GLN A 390 -27.87 -19.10 -21.58
C GLN A 390 -28.83 -17.89 -21.64
N GLN A 391 -28.67 -17.04 -22.61
CA GLN A 391 -29.72 -16.14 -23.09
C GLN A 391 -29.83 -16.21 -24.61
#